data_0bdb34e575ffcc570895f678afe6f436
#
_entry.id   0bdb34e575ffcc570895f678afe6f436
#
_cell.length_a   1.000
_cell.length_b   1.000
_cell.length_c   1.000
_cell.angle_alpha   90.00
_cell.angle_beta   90.00
_cell.angle_gamma   90.00
#
_symmetry.space_group_name_H-M   'P 1'
#
loop_
_entity.id
_entity.type
_entity.pdbx_description
1 polymer ?
#
loop_
_entity_poly.entity_id
_entity_poly.type
_entity_poly.pdbx_seq_one_letter_code
_entity_poly.pdbx_strand_id
1 'polypeptide(L)'
;MEYQTHTLDNGLRIIHYPYISEISYCGFVVNTGTRDEMPDEEGMAHFVEHMLFKGTKRRKSLHIANRMENVGGEINAYTTKEETFVYSIFPEEYLPRAIDLLSDMVFHSTFDQMQIERERGVVLDEINSYLDTPADLIYDDFENLLFSGHDLGHYILGNPQSLKTFDTQRIKNFVERQYNPESMVFFSFGKSPFSKVVKQVEKQLSCISGNGILSKKRRIPTDTSVRKESVSKGIMQAHVMMGRKTYDMYHPHRYALYLLNNILGGSSMNSRLNVALREKNGLVYNVESSAAFYTDTGVFALYFACDPHDVERCVRLVENELQRLKENRLTPGQLATAKKQLKGQMMISAENHENVALDMAKNFLHYNEYRSPEETLKIIDSVTSEQLQQV
;
A
#
# COMPACT_ATOMS: atom_id res chain seq x y z
N MET A 1 21.29 -13.52 3.02
CA MET A 1 20.64 -14.73 3.62
C MET A 1 19.41 -15.00 2.78
N GLU A 2 19.09 -16.26 2.53
CA GLU A 2 17.87 -16.61 1.78
C GLU A 2 16.65 -16.59 2.72
N TYR A 3 15.52 -16.13 2.24
CA TYR A 3 14.25 -16.25 2.95
C TYR A 3 13.80 -17.72 2.99
N GLN A 4 12.94 -18.05 3.95
CA GLN A 4 12.41 -19.40 4.17
C GLN A 4 10.89 -19.38 4.10
N THR A 5 10.29 -20.41 3.51
CA THR A 5 8.82 -20.48 3.32
C THR A 5 8.26 -21.81 3.79
N HIS A 6 7.02 -21.79 4.23
CA HIS A 6 6.24 -22.96 4.59
C HIS A 6 4.75 -22.71 4.30
N THR A 7 4.01 -23.77 4.01
CA THR A 7 2.55 -23.69 3.88
C THR A 7 1.92 -24.63 4.88
N LEU A 8 1.02 -24.11 5.73
CA LEU A 8 0.26 -24.89 6.68
C LEU A 8 -0.82 -25.74 5.98
N ASP A 9 -1.33 -26.78 6.66
CA ASP A 9 -2.38 -27.66 6.14
C ASP A 9 -3.67 -26.90 5.77
N ASN A 10 -3.95 -25.76 6.42
CA ASN A 10 -5.08 -24.88 6.11
C ASN A 10 -4.81 -23.90 4.95
N GLY A 11 -3.68 -24.04 4.26
CA GLY A 11 -3.30 -23.24 3.11
C GLY A 11 -2.64 -21.90 3.42
N LEU A 12 -2.50 -21.49 4.69
CA LEU A 12 -1.76 -20.28 5.05
C LEU A 12 -0.29 -20.42 4.67
N ARG A 13 0.19 -19.49 3.87
CA ARG A 13 1.60 -19.39 3.49
C ARG A 13 2.37 -18.58 4.53
N ILE A 14 3.57 -19.06 4.90
CA ILE A 14 4.48 -18.40 5.83
C ILE A 14 5.75 -18.03 5.08
N ILE A 15 6.21 -16.79 5.25
CA ILE A 15 7.53 -16.35 4.81
C ILE A 15 8.31 -15.78 6.00
N HIS A 16 9.57 -16.16 6.11
CA HIS A 16 10.48 -15.66 7.14
C HIS A 16 11.79 -15.21 6.52
N TYR A 17 12.24 -14.02 6.87
CA TYR A 17 13.57 -13.53 6.54
C TYR A 17 14.43 -13.50 7.82
N PRO A 18 15.47 -14.36 7.90
CA PRO A 18 16.36 -14.37 9.06
C PRO A 18 17.24 -13.11 9.05
N TYR A 19 17.08 -12.27 10.06
CA TYR A 19 17.84 -11.04 10.21
C TYR A 19 18.30 -10.86 11.65
N ILE A 20 19.59 -10.57 11.85
CA ILE A 20 20.19 -10.41 13.17
C ILE A 20 19.88 -9.02 13.70
N SER A 21 18.84 -8.92 14.53
CA SER A 21 18.41 -7.70 15.20
C SER A 21 17.77 -8.03 16.54
N GLU A 22 17.80 -7.10 17.47
CA GLU A 22 17.03 -7.19 18.72
C GLU A 22 15.55 -6.84 18.51
N ILE A 23 15.21 -6.19 17.40
CA ILE A 23 13.83 -5.87 17.00
C ILE A 23 13.40 -6.81 15.88
N SER A 24 12.18 -7.29 15.98
CA SER A 24 11.55 -8.17 15.01
C SER A 24 10.19 -7.65 14.57
N TYR A 25 9.79 -8.10 13.40
CA TYR A 25 8.54 -7.74 12.74
C TYR A 25 7.79 -9.02 12.39
N CYS A 26 6.50 -9.08 12.65
CA CYS A 26 5.67 -10.14 12.10
C CYS A 26 4.23 -9.68 11.92
N GLY A 27 3.51 -10.34 11.04
CA GLY A 27 2.11 -10.00 10.79
C GLY A 27 1.44 -10.86 9.76
N PHE A 28 0.21 -10.48 9.46
CA PHE A 28 -0.59 -11.03 8.37
C PHE A 28 -0.76 -9.98 7.30
N VAL A 29 -0.65 -10.40 6.05
CA VAL A 29 -1.15 -9.66 4.91
C VAL A 29 -2.27 -10.46 4.27
N VAL A 30 -3.40 -9.83 4.10
CA VAL A 30 -4.61 -10.39 3.50
C VAL A 30 -4.72 -9.88 2.07
N ASN A 31 -4.93 -10.75 1.09
CA ASN A 31 -5.20 -10.35 -0.30
C ASN A 31 -6.61 -9.78 -0.41
N THR A 32 -6.89 -8.71 0.32
CA THR A 32 -8.17 -8.01 0.36
C THR A 32 -7.96 -6.56 0.72
N GLY A 33 -8.51 -5.69 -0.08
CA GLY A 33 -8.58 -4.27 0.16
C GLY A 33 -9.93 -3.73 -0.28
N THR A 34 -10.03 -2.42 -0.44
CA THR A 34 -11.29 -1.78 -0.80
C THR A 34 -11.80 -2.19 -2.18
N ARG A 35 -10.92 -2.55 -3.10
CA ARG A 35 -11.29 -3.08 -4.41
C ARG A 35 -12.15 -4.35 -4.36
N ASP A 36 -12.10 -5.09 -3.25
CA ASP A 36 -12.82 -6.36 -3.08
C ASP A 36 -14.17 -6.19 -2.36
N GLU A 37 -14.57 -4.95 -2.13
CA GLU A 37 -15.87 -4.58 -1.55
C GLU A 37 -17.01 -4.72 -2.56
N MET A 38 -18.20 -5.03 -2.08
CA MET A 38 -19.42 -4.93 -2.89
C MET A 38 -19.86 -3.46 -3.01
N PRO A 39 -20.69 -3.10 -3.99
CA PRO A 39 -21.08 -1.70 -4.20
C PRO A 39 -21.73 -1.01 -2.99
N ASP A 40 -22.29 -1.77 -2.06
CA ASP A 40 -22.91 -1.27 -0.83
C ASP A 40 -22.00 -1.44 0.41
N GLU A 41 -20.73 -1.78 0.20
CA GLU A 41 -19.72 -2.02 1.24
C GLU A 41 -18.57 -1.01 1.22
N GLU A 42 -18.68 0.11 0.50
CA GLU A 42 -17.60 1.10 0.41
C GLU A 42 -17.07 1.52 1.79
N GLY A 43 -15.77 1.29 2.03
CA GLY A 43 -15.09 1.52 3.31
C GLY A 43 -15.14 0.33 4.28
N MET A 44 -15.71 -0.81 3.91
CA MET A 44 -15.82 -1.98 4.79
C MET A 44 -14.45 -2.56 5.14
N ALA A 45 -13.52 -2.64 4.21
CA ALA A 45 -12.19 -3.19 4.45
C ALA A 45 -11.44 -2.36 5.50
N HIS A 46 -11.47 -1.04 5.38
CA HIS A 46 -10.90 -0.12 6.35
C HIS A 46 -11.63 -0.18 7.70
N PHE A 47 -12.94 -0.22 7.69
CA PHE A 47 -13.72 -0.34 8.91
C PHE A 47 -13.45 -1.66 9.66
N VAL A 48 -13.27 -2.77 8.94
CA VAL A 48 -12.86 -4.06 9.53
C VAL A 48 -11.49 -3.92 10.19
N GLU A 49 -10.53 -3.26 9.55
CA GLU A 49 -9.21 -2.98 10.13
C GLU A 49 -9.35 -2.33 11.52
N HIS A 50 -10.12 -1.23 11.64
CA HIS A 50 -10.41 -0.59 12.93
C HIS A 50 -11.01 -1.55 13.94
N MET A 51 -11.95 -2.38 13.50
CA MET A 51 -12.67 -3.30 14.36
C MET A 51 -11.82 -4.46 14.87
N LEU A 52 -10.69 -4.82 14.21
CA LEU A 52 -9.75 -5.83 14.73
C LEU A 52 -9.14 -5.43 16.08
N PHE A 53 -9.08 -4.13 16.40
CA PHE A 53 -8.56 -3.61 17.67
C PHE A 53 -9.62 -3.48 18.77
N LYS A 54 -10.91 -3.73 18.48
CA LYS A 54 -12.01 -3.43 19.40
C LYS A 54 -12.46 -4.60 20.26
N GLY A 55 -11.93 -5.80 20.01
CA GLY A 55 -12.15 -6.95 20.88
C GLY A 55 -12.21 -8.27 20.15
N THR A 56 -11.74 -9.30 20.84
CA THR A 56 -11.76 -10.69 20.41
C THR A 56 -12.57 -11.53 21.40
N LYS A 57 -12.74 -12.83 21.09
CA LYS A 57 -13.33 -13.79 22.04
C LYS A 57 -12.57 -13.88 23.37
N ARG A 58 -11.25 -13.54 23.37
CA ARG A 58 -10.37 -13.68 24.55
C ARG A 58 -9.98 -12.34 25.16
N ARG A 59 -10.02 -11.24 24.41
CA ARG A 59 -9.44 -9.96 24.80
C ARG A 59 -10.39 -8.80 24.55
N LYS A 60 -10.46 -7.88 25.49
CA LYS A 60 -11.09 -6.56 25.31
C LYS A 60 -10.11 -5.62 24.61
N SER A 61 -10.60 -4.52 24.03
CA SER A 61 -9.79 -3.53 23.29
C SER A 61 -8.54 -3.07 24.06
N LEU A 62 -8.69 -2.69 25.34
CA LEU A 62 -7.54 -2.25 26.16
C LEU A 62 -6.50 -3.37 26.36
N HIS A 63 -6.91 -4.63 26.43
CA HIS A 63 -5.98 -5.76 26.54
C HIS A 63 -5.23 -6.00 25.21
N ILE A 64 -5.85 -5.70 24.07
CA ILE A 64 -5.22 -5.76 22.76
C ILE A 64 -4.15 -4.67 22.71
N ALA A 65 -4.51 -3.41 22.93
CA ALA A 65 -3.57 -2.28 22.90
C ALA A 65 -2.36 -2.51 23.82
N ASN A 66 -2.61 -2.81 25.09
CA ASN A 66 -1.54 -2.97 26.08
C ASN A 66 -0.69 -4.24 25.86
N ARG A 67 -1.12 -5.19 25.04
CA ARG A 67 -0.44 -6.49 24.95
C ARG A 67 0.97 -6.39 24.45
N MET A 68 1.24 -5.52 23.48
CA MET A 68 2.60 -5.28 22.97
C MET A 68 3.21 -4.03 23.58
N GLU A 69 2.45 -2.97 23.80
CA GLU A 69 2.97 -1.72 24.39
C GLU A 69 3.63 -1.93 25.76
N ASN A 70 3.07 -2.80 26.62
CA ASN A 70 3.64 -3.12 27.94
C ASN A 70 5.04 -3.78 27.88
N VAL A 71 5.50 -4.18 26.72
CA VAL A 71 6.83 -4.75 26.50
C VAL A 71 7.65 -3.95 25.48
N GLY A 72 7.22 -2.71 25.18
CA GLY A 72 7.91 -1.81 24.26
C GLY A 72 7.73 -2.20 22.79
N GLY A 73 6.68 -2.97 22.46
CA GLY A 73 6.31 -3.27 21.08
C GLY A 73 5.12 -2.45 20.63
N GLU A 74 4.90 -2.42 19.32
CA GLU A 74 3.81 -1.71 18.65
C GLU A 74 2.94 -2.67 17.85
N ILE A 75 1.68 -2.31 17.65
CA ILE A 75 0.74 -3.01 16.78
C ILE A 75 0.21 -1.99 15.78
N ASN A 76 0.30 -2.31 14.50
CA ASN A 76 -0.15 -1.46 13.42
C ASN A 76 -1.01 -2.24 12.42
N ALA A 77 -1.84 -1.52 11.69
CA ALA A 77 -2.56 -2.05 10.54
C ALA A 77 -2.74 -0.95 9.50
N TYR A 78 -2.93 -1.33 8.26
CA TYR A 78 -3.36 -0.42 7.19
C TYR A 78 -4.05 -1.18 6.06
N THR A 79 -4.97 -0.50 5.41
CA THR A 79 -5.73 -1.00 4.27
C THR A 79 -5.36 -0.23 3.01
N THR A 80 -5.15 -0.96 1.92
CA THR A 80 -4.95 -0.41 0.58
C THR A 80 -6.11 -0.79 -0.34
N LYS A 81 -5.98 -0.50 -1.62
CA LYS A 81 -6.98 -0.96 -2.61
C LYS A 81 -7.04 -2.49 -2.73
N GLU A 82 -5.94 -3.20 -2.53
CA GLU A 82 -5.84 -4.65 -2.78
C GLU A 82 -5.37 -5.50 -1.60
N GLU A 83 -4.79 -4.89 -0.55
CA GLU A 83 -4.27 -5.60 0.62
C GLU A 83 -4.70 -4.94 1.93
N THR A 84 -4.81 -5.76 2.97
CA THR A 84 -4.89 -5.31 4.37
C THR A 84 -3.75 -5.95 5.16
N PHE A 85 -2.99 -5.13 5.88
CA PHE A 85 -1.90 -5.56 6.74
C PHE A 85 -2.31 -5.42 8.21
N VAL A 86 -1.91 -6.41 9.03
CA VAL A 86 -2.03 -6.36 10.49
C VAL A 86 -0.74 -6.92 11.05
N TYR A 87 0.07 -6.09 11.72
CA TYR A 87 1.41 -6.48 12.10
C TYR A 87 1.86 -5.87 13.43
N SER A 88 2.99 -6.32 13.92
CA SER A 88 3.61 -5.83 15.14
C SER A 88 5.13 -5.69 14.98
N ILE A 89 5.68 -4.69 15.66
CA ILE A 89 7.10 -4.41 15.83
C ILE A 89 7.42 -4.63 17.31
N PHE A 90 8.44 -5.43 17.63
CA PHE A 90 8.66 -5.80 19.02
C PHE A 90 10.09 -6.29 19.28
N PRO A 91 10.58 -6.24 20.55
CA PRO A 91 11.78 -6.93 20.93
C PRO A 91 11.64 -8.45 20.74
N GLU A 92 12.62 -9.07 20.11
CA GLU A 92 12.62 -10.46 19.60
C GLU A 92 12.09 -11.50 20.58
N GLU A 93 12.37 -11.37 21.88
CA GLU A 93 11.93 -12.32 22.91
C GLU A 93 10.40 -12.45 22.99
N TYR A 94 9.66 -11.44 22.50
CA TYR A 94 8.20 -11.42 22.53
C TYR A 94 7.51 -11.94 21.26
N LEU A 95 8.24 -12.56 20.34
CA LEU A 95 7.68 -13.19 19.14
C LEU A 95 6.46 -14.09 19.42
N PRO A 96 6.47 -15.01 20.42
CA PRO A 96 5.29 -15.83 20.70
C PRO A 96 4.07 -15.01 21.16
N ARG A 97 4.30 -13.87 21.83
CA ARG A 97 3.24 -12.94 22.27
C ARG A 97 2.62 -12.20 21.10
N ALA A 98 3.44 -11.74 20.17
CA ALA A 98 2.98 -11.06 18.95
C ALA A 98 2.15 -12.01 18.07
N ILE A 99 2.64 -13.21 17.81
CA ILE A 99 1.91 -14.23 17.03
C ILE A 99 0.56 -14.58 17.68
N ASP A 100 0.54 -14.81 19.02
CA ASP A 100 -0.70 -15.09 19.75
C ASP A 100 -1.71 -13.94 19.65
N LEU A 101 -1.25 -12.70 19.76
CA LEU A 101 -2.11 -11.52 19.69
C LEU A 101 -2.67 -11.32 18.27
N LEU A 102 -1.80 -11.28 17.27
CA LEU A 102 -2.19 -11.02 15.88
C LEU A 102 -3.13 -12.11 15.34
N SER A 103 -2.85 -13.39 15.68
CA SER A 103 -3.75 -14.49 15.33
C SER A 103 -5.13 -14.36 15.98
N ASP A 104 -5.18 -13.92 17.24
CA ASP A 104 -6.45 -13.68 17.95
C ASP A 104 -7.23 -12.51 17.34
N MET A 105 -6.56 -11.42 16.96
CA MET A 105 -7.18 -10.27 16.30
C MET A 105 -7.75 -10.66 14.94
N VAL A 106 -6.97 -11.33 14.09
CA VAL A 106 -7.36 -11.64 12.72
C VAL A 106 -8.47 -12.71 12.66
N PHE A 107 -8.41 -13.76 13.49
CA PHE A 107 -9.30 -14.91 13.35
C PHE A 107 -10.39 -15.00 14.43
N HIS A 108 -10.34 -14.20 15.49
CA HIS A 108 -11.25 -14.31 16.62
C HIS A 108 -11.90 -13.00 17.06
N SER A 109 -11.82 -11.94 16.23
CA SER A 109 -12.54 -10.69 16.48
C SER A 109 -14.06 -10.90 16.56
N THR A 110 -14.69 -10.19 17.47
CA THR A 110 -16.12 -10.41 17.78
C THR A 110 -17.05 -9.47 17.03
N PHE A 111 -16.56 -8.30 16.62
CA PHE A 111 -17.33 -7.26 15.93
C PHE A 111 -18.61 -6.90 16.69
N ASP A 112 -18.42 -6.52 17.96
CA ASP A 112 -19.51 -6.15 18.86
C ASP A 112 -20.25 -4.90 18.38
N GLN A 113 -21.59 -4.93 18.37
CA GLN A 113 -22.41 -3.86 17.81
C GLN A 113 -22.18 -2.51 18.51
N MET A 114 -22.00 -2.50 19.84
CA MET A 114 -21.75 -1.27 20.58
C MET A 114 -20.38 -0.66 20.23
N GLN A 115 -19.36 -1.51 19.94
CA GLN A 115 -18.07 -1.04 19.47
C GLN A 115 -18.15 -0.51 18.03
N ILE A 116 -18.94 -1.15 17.16
CA ILE A 116 -19.22 -0.66 15.80
C ILE A 116 -19.82 0.74 15.83
N GLU A 117 -20.82 0.98 16.68
CA GLU A 117 -21.47 2.29 16.80
C GLU A 117 -20.51 3.38 17.28
N ARG A 118 -19.62 3.06 18.21
CA ARG A 118 -18.58 3.98 18.68
C ARG A 118 -17.56 4.27 17.59
N GLU A 119 -17.07 3.22 16.92
CA GLU A 119 -16.02 3.33 15.93
C GLU A 119 -16.50 4.04 14.66
N ARG A 120 -17.79 3.92 14.32
CA ARG A 120 -18.41 4.70 13.24
C ARG A 120 -18.20 6.20 13.43
N GLY A 121 -18.30 6.70 14.68
CA GLY A 121 -18.00 8.10 14.99
C GLY A 121 -16.54 8.45 14.71
N VAL A 122 -15.61 7.59 15.11
CA VAL A 122 -14.18 7.79 14.91
C VAL A 122 -13.84 7.83 13.39
N VAL A 123 -14.36 6.88 12.62
CA VAL A 123 -14.11 6.84 11.16
C VAL A 123 -14.79 8.03 10.44
N LEU A 124 -15.95 8.48 10.89
CA LEU A 124 -16.57 9.70 10.36
C LEU A 124 -15.71 10.95 10.63
N ASP A 125 -15.12 11.05 11.83
CA ASP A 125 -14.19 12.14 12.15
C ASP A 125 -12.91 12.06 11.31
N GLU A 126 -12.41 10.85 11.03
CA GLU A 126 -11.28 10.62 10.14
C GLU A 126 -11.60 11.04 8.70
N ILE A 127 -12.76 10.66 8.17
CA ILE A 127 -13.23 11.12 6.85
C ILE A 127 -13.27 12.65 6.79
N ASN A 128 -13.84 13.31 7.81
CA ASN A 128 -13.91 14.77 7.85
C ASN A 128 -12.52 15.40 7.90
N SER A 129 -11.61 14.86 8.71
CA SER A 129 -10.21 15.33 8.77
C SER A 129 -9.50 15.17 7.43
N TYR A 130 -9.75 14.06 6.73
CA TYR A 130 -9.18 13.81 5.41
C TYR A 130 -9.72 14.77 4.34
N LEU A 131 -11.02 15.08 4.39
CA LEU A 131 -11.66 16.07 3.51
C LEU A 131 -11.09 17.50 3.71
N ASP A 132 -10.58 17.79 4.90
CA ASP A 132 -9.94 19.07 5.24
C ASP A 132 -8.47 19.13 4.81
N THR A 133 -7.92 18.06 4.22
CA THR A 133 -6.53 17.97 3.76
C THR A 133 -6.47 17.83 2.23
N PRO A 134 -6.63 18.92 1.45
CA PRO A 134 -6.72 18.86 -0.02
C PRO A 134 -5.49 18.25 -0.70
N ALA A 135 -4.32 18.34 -0.07
CA ALA A 135 -3.07 17.78 -0.59
C ALA A 135 -3.08 16.25 -0.59
N ASP A 136 -3.77 15.62 0.36
CA ASP A 136 -3.90 14.17 0.45
C ASP A 136 -5.13 13.69 -0.34
N LEU A 137 -6.25 14.38 -0.15
CA LEU A 137 -7.52 14.04 -0.79
C LEU A 137 -7.44 13.98 -2.32
N ILE A 138 -6.62 14.83 -2.94
CA ILE A 138 -6.52 14.89 -4.41
C ILE A 138 -6.00 13.58 -5.01
N TYR A 139 -5.25 12.76 -4.27
CA TYR A 139 -4.79 11.45 -4.75
C TYR A 139 -5.95 10.49 -4.93
N ASP A 140 -6.83 10.42 -3.94
CA ASP A 140 -8.05 9.60 -4.02
C ASP A 140 -9.07 10.17 -5.01
N ASP A 141 -9.27 11.49 -5.04
CA ASP A 141 -10.13 12.17 -6.04
C ASP A 141 -9.66 11.82 -7.46
N PHE A 142 -8.35 11.84 -7.70
CA PHE A 142 -7.76 11.49 -8.98
C PHE A 142 -7.96 10.01 -9.34
N GLU A 143 -7.71 9.09 -8.41
CA GLU A 143 -7.94 7.66 -8.65
C GLU A 143 -9.43 7.36 -8.87
N ASN A 144 -10.32 8.00 -8.13
CA ASN A 144 -11.77 7.88 -8.32
C ASN A 144 -12.20 8.38 -9.70
N LEU A 145 -11.62 9.48 -10.19
CA LEU A 145 -11.85 9.97 -11.54
C LEU A 145 -11.29 9.03 -12.60
N LEU A 146 -10.05 8.55 -12.41
CA LEU A 146 -9.36 7.65 -13.34
C LEU A 146 -10.06 6.29 -13.49
N PHE A 147 -10.60 5.77 -12.38
CA PHE A 147 -11.29 4.49 -12.30
C PHE A 147 -12.80 4.63 -12.11
N SER A 148 -13.39 5.74 -12.51
CA SER A 148 -14.82 5.99 -12.34
C SER A 148 -15.69 4.84 -12.86
N GLY A 149 -16.60 4.34 -12.00
CA GLY A 149 -17.44 3.19 -12.30
C GLY A 149 -16.75 1.83 -12.23
N HIS A 150 -15.56 1.79 -11.66
CA HIS A 150 -14.77 0.59 -11.44
C HIS A 150 -14.47 0.40 -9.95
N ASP A 151 -14.21 -0.83 -9.52
CA ASP A 151 -13.99 -1.21 -8.11
C ASP A 151 -12.74 -0.55 -7.48
N LEU A 152 -11.82 -0.01 -8.26
CA LEU A 152 -10.70 0.83 -7.79
C LEU A 152 -11.11 2.30 -7.56
N GLY A 153 -12.27 2.73 -8.06
CA GLY A 153 -12.68 4.14 -8.10
C GLY A 153 -13.59 4.55 -6.94
N HIS A 154 -13.21 4.27 -5.70
CA HIS A 154 -13.87 4.78 -4.49
C HIS A 154 -12.86 4.98 -3.36
N TYR A 155 -13.23 5.78 -2.36
CA TYR A 155 -12.35 6.10 -1.23
C TYR A 155 -12.08 4.88 -0.34
N ILE A 156 -10.85 4.77 0.17
CA ILE A 156 -10.48 3.72 1.13
C ILE A 156 -11.29 3.85 2.41
N LEU A 157 -11.50 5.06 2.88
CA LEU A 157 -12.28 5.35 4.09
C LEU A 157 -13.80 5.11 3.89
N GLY A 158 -14.25 4.90 2.66
CA GLY A 158 -15.67 4.82 2.33
C GLY A 158 -16.36 6.18 2.39
N ASN A 159 -17.64 6.17 2.69
CA ASN A 159 -18.46 7.37 2.78
C ASN A 159 -19.46 7.31 3.95
N PRO A 160 -19.99 8.47 4.43
CA PRO A 160 -20.91 8.50 5.57
C PRO A 160 -22.19 7.69 5.38
N GLN A 161 -22.63 7.44 4.15
CA GLN A 161 -23.84 6.67 3.85
C GLN A 161 -23.59 5.18 4.01
N SER A 162 -22.49 4.66 3.46
CA SER A 162 -22.11 3.25 3.60
C SER A 162 -21.85 2.88 5.06
N LEU A 163 -21.09 3.71 5.80
CA LEU A 163 -20.76 3.47 7.21
C LEU A 163 -21.99 3.28 8.09
N LYS A 164 -23.10 3.99 7.80
CA LYS A 164 -24.35 3.84 8.56
C LYS A 164 -24.98 2.47 8.45
N THR A 165 -24.66 1.74 7.39
CA THR A 165 -25.21 0.40 7.13
C THR A 165 -24.44 -0.73 7.78
N PHE A 166 -23.24 -0.45 8.33
CA PHE A 166 -22.37 -1.46 8.89
C PHE A 166 -22.89 -1.95 10.23
N ASP A 167 -23.06 -3.24 10.35
CA ASP A 167 -23.43 -3.95 11.57
C ASP A 167 -22.61 -5.22 11.75
N THR A 168 -22.77 -5.88 12.88
CA THR A 168 -22.04 -7.12 13.20
C THR A 168 -22.16 -8.18 12.11
N GLN A 169 -23.35 -8.34 11.51
CA GLN A 169 -23.58 -9.39 10.52
C GLN A 169 -22.89 -9.07 9.18
N ARG A 170 -22.98 -7.83 8.73
CA ARG A 170 -22.34 -7.39 7.49
C ARG A 170 -20.81 -7.51 7.58
N ILE A 171 -20.24 -7.08 8.71
CA ILE A 171 -18.79 -7.20 8.96
C ILE A 171 -18.37 -8.68 8.98
N LYS A 172 -19.10 -9.54 9.67
CA LYS A 172 -18.81 -10.98 9.70
C LYS A 172 -18.88 -11.59 8.30
N ASN A 173 -19.90 -11.26 7.52
CA ASN A 173 -20.04 -11.75 6.15
C ASN A 173 -18.85 -11.32 5.27
N PHE A 174 -18.40 -10.08 5.41
CA PHE A 174 -17.21 -9.59 4.72
C PHE A 174 -15.97 -10.37 5.14
N VAL A 175 -15.72 -10.52 6.44
CA VAL A 175 -14.55 -11.25 6.97
C VAL A 175 -14.58 -12.73 6.56
N GLU A 176 -15.72 -13.42 6.68
CA GLU A 176 -15.87 -14.82 6.25
C GLU A 176 -15.59 -15.02 4.76
N ARG A 177 -15.96 -14.05 3.94
CA ARG A 177 -15.70 -14.07 2.49
C ARG A 177 -14.24 -13.76 2.14
N GLN A 178 -13.60 -12.87 2.89
CA GLN A 178 -12.33 -12.28 2.49
C GLN A 178 -11.11 -12.81 3.29
N TYR A 179 -11.27 -13.14 4.57
CA TYR A 179 -10.17 -13.52 5.48
C TYR A 179 -9.98 -15.03 5.52
N ASN A 180 -9.61 -15.59 4.37
CA ASN A 180 -9.34 -17.02 4.24
C ASN A 180 -7.82 -17.27 4.34
N PRO A 181 -7.33 -18.23 5.16
CA PRO A 181 -5.91 -18.59 5.26
C PRO A 181 -5.21 -18.77 3.91
N GLU A 182 -5.87 -19.39 2.93
CA GLU A 182 -5.31 -19.61 1.60
C GLU A 182 -5.04 -18.33 0.79
N SER A 183 -5.73 -17.24 1.09
CA SER A 183 -5.55 -15.92 0.49
C SER A 183 -4.70 -14.98 1.35
N MET A 184 -3.99 -15.52 2.33
CA MET A 184 -3.19 -14.75 3.28
C MET A 184 -1.74 -15.22 3.29
N VAL A 185 -0.88 -14.35 3.80
CA VAL A 185 0.50 -14.68 4.15
C VAL A 185 0.76 -14.24 5.58
N PHE A 186 1.34 -15.13 6.39
CA PHE A 186 2.02 -14.72 7.61
C PHE A 186 3.48 -14.42 7.28
N PHE A 187 3.95 -13.25 7.65
CA PHE A 187 5.34 -12.87 7.47
C PHE A 187 6.07 -12.68 8.80
N SER A 188 7.36 -12.92 8.79
CA SER A 188 8.24 -12.68 9.93
C SER A 188 9.62 -12.24 9.46
N PHE A 189 10.16 -11.23 10.11
CA PHE A 189 11.49 -10.68 9.85
C PHE A 189 12.21 -10.52 11.19
N GLY A 190 13.31 -11.27 11.42
CA GLY A 190 14.02 -11.25 12.69
C GLY A 190 14.93 -12.46 12.89
N LYS A 191 15.55 -12.56 14.08
CA LYS A 191 16.59 -13.56 14.36
C LYS A 191 16.07 -14.92 14.85
N SER A 192 14.75 -15.08 15.06
CA SER A 192 14.20 -16.37 15.51
C SER A 192 14.42 -17.47 14.47
N PRO A 193 14.73 -18.72 14.90
CA PRO A 193 14.79 -19.84 13.98
C PRO A 193 13.43 -20.06 13.28
N PHE A 194 13.45 -20.32 11.98
CA PHE A 194 12.24 -20.50 11.17
C PHE A 194 11.30 -21.59 11.72
N SER A 195 11.88 -22.71 12.17
CA SER A 195 11.10 -23.80 12.80
C SER A 195 10.33 -23.35 14.04
N LYS A 196 10.86 -22.40 14.81
CA LYS A 196 10.15 -21.80 15.96
C LYS A 196 9.00 -20.93 15.49
N VAL A 197 9.19 -20.13 14.43
CA VAL A 197 8.12 -19.29 13.83
C VAL A 197 7.00 -20.19 13.36
N VAL A 198 7.28 -21.17 12.49
CA VAL A 198 6.27 -22.13 11.96
C VAL A 198 5.49 -22.79 13.10
N LYS A 199 6.18 -23.37 14.08
CA LYS A 199 5.55 -24.05 15.23
C LYS A 199 4.62 -23.12 16.02
N GLN A 200 4.99 -21.84 16.19
CA GLN A 200 4.15 -20.88 16.91
C GLN A 200 2.90 -20.50 16.10
N VAL A 201 3.03 -20.27 14.81
CA VAL A 201 1.89 -19.97 13.93
C VAL A 201 0.95 -21.17 13.83
N GLU A 202 1.48 -22.36 13.60
CA GLU A 202 0.72 -23.61 13.54
C GLU A 202 -0.08 -23.85 14.82
N LYS A 203 0.55 -23.65 15.99
CA LYS A 203 -0.12 -23.77 17.29
C LYS A 203 -1.34 -22.87 17.44
N GLN A 204 -1.30 -21.65 16.88
CA GLN A 204 -2.42 -20.70 16.97
C GLN A 204 -3.52 -20.99 15.93
N LEU A 205 -3.15 -21.55 14.78
CA LEU A 205 -4.04 -21.65 13.62
C LEU A 205 -4.44 -23.09 13.26
N SER A 206 -4.05 -24.09 14.04
CA SER A 206 -4.40 -25.51 13.81
C SER A 206 -5.91 -25.78 13.77
N CYS A 207 -6.71 -24.96 14.45
CA CYS A 207 -8.18 -25.07 14.46
C CYS A 207 -8.88 -24.21 13.41
N ILE A 208 -8.13 -23.43 12.63
CA ILE A 208 -8.68 -22.58 11.57
C ILE A 208 -8.64 -23.38 10.25
N SER A 209 -9.80 -23.66 9.70
CA SER A 209 -9.90 -24.34 8.41
C SER A 209 -9.82 -23.35 7.26
N GLY A 210 -9.17 -23.73 6.18
CA GLY A 210 -9.31 -23.07 4.89
C GLY A 210 -10.68 -23.39 4.26
N ASN A 211 -11.25 -22.45 3.55
CA ASN A 211 -12.55 -22.59 2.89
C ASN A 211 -12.43 -22.99 1.40
N GLY A 212 -11.23 -23.35 0.94
CA GLY A 212 -10.88 -23.51 -0.46
C GLY A 212 -10.54 -22.18 -1.14
N ILE A 213 -9.67 -22.20 -2.13
CA ILE A 213 -9.26 -21.00 -2.87
C ILE A 213 -10.47 -20.47 -3.63
N LEU A 214 -11.11 -19.43 -3.11
CA LEU A 214 -12.03 -18.63 -3.89
C LEU A 214 -11.18 -17.78 -4.85
N SER A 215 -11.13 -18.16 -6.12
CA SER A 215 -10.53 -17.36 -7.18
C SER A 215 -11.18 -15.96 -7.16
N LYS A 216 -10.47 -14.95 -6.70
CA LYS A 216 -10.92 -13.56 -6.76
C LYS A 216 -10.98 -13.14 -8.22
N LYS A 217 -12.19 -12.85 -8.71
CA LYS A 217 -12.39 -12.28 -10.04
C LYS A 217 -12.45 -10.76 -9.93
N ARG A 218 -11.29 -10.11 -9.82
CA ARG A 218 -11.19 -8.66 -9.96
C ARG A 218 -11.50 -8.27 -11.41
N ARG A 219 -12.30 -7.23 -11.57
CA ARG A 219 -12.65 -6.69 -12.88
C ARG A 219 -11.49 -5.85 -13.42
N ILE A 220 -11.07 -6.10 -14.66
CA ILE A 220 -9.99 -5.33 -15.30
C ILE A 220 -10.54 -3.96 -15.74
N PRO A 221 -9.88 -2.84 -15.42
CA PRO A 221 -10.33 -1.52 -15.84
C PRO A 221 -10.03 -1.27 -17.32
N THR A 222 -11.04 -1.35 -18.16
CA THR A 222 -10.91 -1.23 -19.63
C THR A 222 -11.17 0.18 -20.15
N ASP A 223 -11.82 1.06 -19.38
CA ASP A 223 -12.12 2.44 -19.82
C ASP A 223 -10.83 3.26 -20.00
N THR A 224 -10.67 3.85 -21.17
CA THR A 224 -9.55 4.71 -21.56
C THR A 224 -9.95 6.17 -21.79
N SER A 225 -11.14 6.56 -21.37
CA SER A 225 -11.68 7.91 -21.55
C SER A 225 -10.80 8.94 -20.86
N VAL A 226 -10.52 10.03 -21.58
CA VAL A 226 -9.86 11.21 -20.98
C VAL A 226 -10.88 11.97 -20.15
N ARG A 227 -10.54 12.25 -18.90
CA ARG A 227 -11.40 12.99 -17.98
C ARG A 227 -10.66 14.19 -17.42
N LYS A 228 -11.41 15.24 -17.15
CA LYS A 228 -10.91 16.44 -16.50
C LYS A 228 -11.98 16.94 -15.54
N GLU A 229 -11.60 17.18 -14.31
CA GLU A 229 -12.47 17.76 -13.29
C GLU A 229 -11.76 18.93 -12.61
N SER A 230 -12.53 19.90 -12.15
CA SER A 230 -12.04 21.02 -11.35
C SER A 230 -13.08 21.34 -10.27
N VAL A 231 -12.64 21.31 -9.02
CA VAL A 231 -13.50 21.54 -7.85
C VAL A 231 -12.95 22.72 -7.06
N SER A 232 -13.82 23.70 -6.76
CA SER A 232 -13.45 24.82 -5.89
C SER A 232 -13.70 24.45 -4.43
N LYS A 233 -12.62 24.49 -3.61
CA LYS A 233 -12.68 24.16 -2.18
C LYS A 233 -12.45 25.37 -1.28
N GLY A 234 -12.32 26.58 -1.84
CA GLY A 234 -12.12 27.83 -1.07
C GLY A 234 -10.75 27.91 -0.37
N ILE A 235 -9.75 27.21 -0.87
CA ILE A 235 -8.37 27.19 -0.35
C ILE A 235 -7.47 28.13 -1.15
N MET A 236 -6.31 28.50 -0.57
CA MET A 236 -5.40 29.48 -1.16
C MET A 236 -4.59 28.93 -2.34
N GLN A 237 -4.25 27.66 -2.33
CA GLN A 237 -3.45 27.03 -3.38
C GLN A 237 -4.32 26.15 -4.27
N ALA A 238 -3.96 26.06 -5.56
CA ALA A 238 -4.49 25.05 -6.45
C ALA A 238 -3.64 23.78 -6.32
N HIS A 239 -4.28 22.67 -6.04
CA HIS A 239 -3.69 21.34 -6.09
C HIS A 239 -4.06 20.74 -7.45
N VAL A 240 -3.07 20.24 -8.16
CA VAL A 240 -3.24 19.69 -9.52
C VAL A 240 -2.66 18.29 -9.57
N MET A 241 -3.46 17.37 -10.09
CA MET A 241 -3.01 16.02 -10.39
C MET A 241 -3.27 15.68 -11.86
N MET A 242 -2.29 15.08 -12.51
CA MET A 242 -2.30 14.66 -13.90
C MET A 242 -1.78 13.23 -13.97
N GLY A 243 -2.34 12.39 -14.81
CA GLY A 243 -1.81 11.04 -14.95
C GLY A 243 -2.65 10.14 -15.84
N ARG A 244 -2.32 8.86 -15.80
CA ARG A 244 -2.98 7.83 -16.62
C ARG A 244 -2.85 6.46 -15.99
N LYS A 245 -3.66 5.52 -16.47
CA LYS A 245 -3.44 4.09 -16.23
C LYS A 245 -2.11 3.65 -16.85
N THR A 246 -1.44 2.74 -16.19
CA THR A 246 -0.16 2.19 -16.62
C THR A 246 -0.09 0.68 -16.41
N TYR A 247 1.11 0.13 -16.42
CA TYR A 247 1.39 -1.29 -16.30
C TYR A 247 0.90 -1.87 -14.96
N ASP A 248 0.52 -3.13 -14.99
CA ASP A 248 0.28 -3.91 -13.78
C ASP A 248 1.60 -4.33 -13.08
N MET A 249 1.44 -4.90 -11.88
CA MET A 249 2.59 -5.30 -11.06
C MET A 249 3.42 -6.47 -11.66
N TYR A 250 2.90 -7.20 -12.63
CA TYR A 250 3.60 -8.32 -13.28
C TYR A 250 4.33 -7.90 -14.56
N HIS A 251 4.02 -6.71 -15.09
CA HIS A 251 4.57 -6.25 -16.36
C HIS A 251 6.07 -5.97 -16.26
N PRO A 252 6.93 -6.44 -17.20
CA PRO A 252 8.37 -6.28 -17.14
C PRO A 252 8.82 -4.81 -17.19
N HIS A 253 8.09 -3.94 -17.89
CA HIS A 253 8.42 -2.52 -18.01
C HIS A 253 8.16 -1.70 -16.74
N ARG A 254 7.55 -2.27 -15.69
CA ARG A 254 7.33 -1.56 -14.43
C ARG A 254 8.63 -1.00 -13.82
N TYR A 255 9.75 -1.70 -13.97
CA TYR A 255 11.04 -1.23 -13.46
C TYR A 255 11.59 -0.06 -14.27
N ALA A 256 11.36 -0.04 -15.59
CA ALA A 256 11.69 1.11 -16.42
C ALA A 256 10.82 2.32 -16.04
N LEU A 257 9.53 2.11 -15.82
CA LEU A 257 8.62 3.15 -15.32
C LEU A 257 9.04 3.65 -13.94
N TYR A 258 9.44 2.76 -13.02
CA TYR A 258 9.92 3.14 -11.70
C TYR A 258 11.17 4.02 -11.76
N LEU A 259 12.14 3.68 -12.64
CA LEU A 259 13.31 4.52 -12.88
C LEU A 259 12.92 5.85 -13.55
N LEU A 260 12.01 5.84 -14.53
CA LEU A 260 11.50 7.05 -15.17
C LEU A 260 10.81 7.97 -14.19
N ASN A 261 9.96 7.41 -13.31
CA ASN A 261 9.31 8.15 -12.24
C ASN A 261 10.32 8.88 -11.35
N ASN A 262 11.40 8.19 -10.94
CA ASN A 262 12.44 8.81 -10.12
C ASN A 262 13.17 9.95 -10.85
N ILE A 263 13.42 9.82 -12.14
CA ILE A 263 14.02 10.87 -12.99
C ILE A 263 13.11 12.08 -13.12
N LEU A 264 11.81 11.83 -13.29
CA LEU A 264 10.83 12.87 -13.62
C LEU A 264 10.45 13.69 -12.39
N GLY A 265 9.95 13.04 -11.35
CA GLY A 265 9.43 13.70 -10.15
C GLY A 265 9.68 12.91 -8.86
N GLY A 266 10.77 12.13 -8.77
CA GLY A 266 11.19 11.50 -7.53
C GLY A 266 11.57 12.51 -6.45
N SER A 267 11.79 12.04 -5.23
CA SER A 267 12.01 12.85 -4.01
C SER A 267 13.24 13.77 -4.04
N SER A 268 14.05 13.72 -5.08
CA SER A 268 15.29 14.50 -5.20
C SER A 268 15.08 15.89 -5.78
N MET A 269 15.78 16.88 -5.24
CA MET A 269 15.74 18.26 -5.74
C MET A 269 16.17 18.39 -7.21
N ASN A 270 16.97 17.47 -7.74
CA ASN A 270 17.42 17.44 -9.11
C ASN A 270 16.49 16.68 -10.07
N SER A 271 15.33 16.19 -9.60
CA SER A 271 14.32 15.63 -10.50
C SER A 271 13.84 16.67 -11.51
N ARG A 272 13.50 16.22 -12.73
CA ARG A 272 13.22 17.15 -13.84
C ARG A 272 12.09 18.12 -13.56
N LEU A 273 11.02 17.65 -12.95
CA LEU A 273 9.88 18.52 -12.60
C LEU A 273 10.27 19.51 -11.50
N ASN A 274 11.00 19.07 -10.47
CA ASN A 274 11.44 19.96 -9.42
C ASN A 274 12.34 21.07 -9.99
N VAL A 275 13.29 20.72 -10.87
CA VAL A 275 14.14 21.71 -11.56
C VAL A 275 13.30 22.64 -12.44
N ALA A 276 12.33 22.10 -13.19
CA ALA A 276 11.55 22.92 -14.12
C ALA A 276 10.55 23.86 -13.43
N LEU A 277 9.82 23.38 -12.43
CA LEU A 277 8.74 24.16 -11.80
C LEU A 277 9.23 24.96 -10.60
N ARG A 278 10.08 24.37 -9.74
CA ARG A 278 10.54 24.98 -8.51
C ARG A 278 11.85 25.76 -8.71
N GLU A 279 12.94 25.10 -9.04
CA GLU A 279 14.27 25.70 -9.02
C GLU A 279 14.44 26.83 -10.05
N LYS A 280 13.95 26.63 -11.28
CA LYS A 280 14.07 27.61 -12.37
C LYS A 280 12.99 28.67 -12.38
N ASN A 281 11.78 28.34 -11.94
CA ASN A 281 10.63 29.21 -12.11
C ASN A 281 9.97 29.63 -10.80
N GLY A 282 10.24 28.99 -9.64
CA GLY A 282 9.69 29.33 -8.34
C GLY A 282 8.16 29.25 -8.24
N LEU A 283 7.52 28.39 -9.04
CA LEU A 283 6.06 28.33 -9.17
C LEU A 283 5.41 27.41 -8.15
N VAL A 284 6.15 26.43 -7.64
CA VAL A 284 5.62 25.39 -6.74
C VAL A 284 6.55 25.22 -5.54
N TYR A 285 5.96 24.85 -4.40
CA TYR A 285 6.74 24.38 -3.25
C TYR A 285 6.99 22.89 -3.33
N ASN A 286 5.97 22.11 -3.69
CA ASN A 286 6.04 20.67 -3.87
C ASN A 286 5.61 20.27 -5.28
N VAL A 287 6.38 19.34 -5.86
CA VAL A 287 6.06 18.67 -7.12
C VAL A 287 6.63 17.26 -7.07
N GLU A 288 5.83 16.29 -7.41
CA GLU A 288 6.25 14.90 -7.41
C GLU A 288 5.56 14.08 -8.50
N SER A 289 6.10 12.92 -8.78
CA SER A 289 5.46 11.88 -9.57
C SER A 289 5.44 10.57 -8.80
N SER A 290 4.39 9.80 -9.01
CA SER A 290 4.19 8.50 -8.37
C SER A 290 3.80 7.44 -9.39
N ALA A 291 4.12 6.19 -9.08
CA ALA A 291 3.69 5.03 -9.83
C ALA A 291 3.18 3.97 -8.85
N ALA A 292 1.91 3.62 -8.93
CA ALA A 292 1.30 2.53 -8.19
C ALA A 292 0.99 1.38 -9.13
N PHE A 293 1.23 0.15 -8.67
CA PHE A 293 1.02 -1.06 -9.47
C PHE A 293 0.03 -1.97 -8.75
N TYR A 294 -1.09 -2.22 -9.41
CA TYR A 294 -2.14 -3.17 -8.99
C TYR A 294 -1.97 -4.51 -9.70
N THR A 295 -2.77 -5.49 -9.33
CA THR A 295 -2.66 -6.85 -9.87
C THR A 295 -3.00 -6.97 -11.37
N ASP A 296 -3.70 -6.01 -11.97
CA ASP A 296 -4.12 -6.03 -13.37
C ASP A 296 -4.06 -4.67 -14.08
N THR A 297 -3.55 -3.65 -13.41
CA THR A 297 -3.38 -2.28 -13.93
C THR A 297 -2.37 -1.53 -13.08
N GLY A 298 -2.16 -0.26 -13.36
CA GLY A 298 -1.38 0.65 -12.53
C GLY A 298 -1.82 2.09 -12.74
N VAL A 299 -1.28 2.98 -11.94
CA VAL A 299 -1.46 4.42 -12.03
C VAL A 299 -0.09 5.08 -12.13
N PHE A 300 0.08 5.97 -13.07
CA PHE A 300 1.18 6.92 -13.09
C PHE A 300 0.60 8.32 -12.95
N ALA A 301 1.02 9.05 -11.95
CA ALA A 301 0.49 10.36 -11.61
C ALA A 301 1.59 11.37 -11.34
N LEU A 302 1.27 12.65 -11.60
CA LEU A 302 2.08 13.82 -11.33
C LEU A 302 1.25 14.75 -10.47
N TYR A 303 1.82 15.22 -9.39
CA TYR A 303 1.17 16.18 -8.48
C TYR A 303 2.02 17.43 -8.34
N PHE A 304 1.37 18.59 -8.24
CA PHE A 304 1.97 19.84 -7.79
C PHE A 304 0.93 20.75 -7.14
N ALA A 305 1.42 21.64 -6.26
CA ALA A 305 0.61 22.71 -5.69
C ALA A 305 1.22 24.07 -6.05
N CYS A 306 0.39 25.00 -6.55
CA CYS A 306 0.82 26.30 -7.00
C CYS A 306 -0.23 27.39 -6.70
N ASP A 307 0.07 28.64 -7.02
CA ASP A 307 -0.94 29.68 -7.04
C ASP A 307 -1.97 29.39 -8.15
N PRO A 308 -3.28 29.62 -7.94
CA PRO A 308 -4.32 29.35 -8.94
C PRO A 308 -4.09 29.99 -10.31
N HIS A 309 -3.46 31.15 -10.39
CA HIS A 309 -3.17 31.81 -11.67
C HIS A 309 -1.98 31.22 -12.43
N ASP A 310 -1.15 30.41 -11.77
CA ASP A 310 0.02 29.76 -12.37
C ASP A 310 -0.27 28.32 -12.88
N VAL A 311 -1.47 27.78 -12.64
CA VAL A 311 -1.84 26.38 -13.00
C VAL A 311 -1.52 26.07 -14.47
N GLU A 312 -1.99 26.86 -15.39
CA GLU A 312 -1.77 26.62 -16.83
C GLU A 312 -0.28 26.68 -17.22
N ARG A 313 0.48 27.55 -16.55
CA ARG A 313 1.91 27.66 -16.77
C ARG A 313 2.65 26.43 -16.27
N CYS A 314 2.29 25.93 -15.09
CA CYS A 314 2.83 24.70 -14.52
C CYS A 314 2.51 23.49 -15.40
N VAL A 315 1.25 23.34 -15.84
CA VAL A 315 0.82 22.27 -16.76
C VAL A 315 1.68 22.27 -18.04
N ARG A 316 1.85 23.43 -18.68
CA ARG A 316 2.70 23.53 -19.88
C ARG A 316 4.16 23.12 -19.62
N LEU A 317 4.70 23.46 -18.45
CA LEU A 317 6.08 23.05 -18.09
C LEU A 317 6.17 21.53 -17.89
N VAL A 318 5.18 20.92 -17.25
CA VAL A 318 5.08 19.46 -17.10
C VAL A 318 5.04 18.79 -18.48
N GLU A 319 4.13 19.24 -19.35
CA GLU A 319 3.98 18.70 -20.72
C GLU A 319 5.27 18.83 -21.51
N ASN A 320 5.98 19.95 -21.41
CA ASN A 320 7.26 20.16 -22.07
C ASN A 320 8.33 19.17 -21.58
N GLU A 321 8.41 18.88 -20.27
CA GLU A 321 9.37 17.90 -19.76
C GLU A 321 9.01 16.47 -20.19
N LEU A 322 7.73 16.12 -20.23
CA LEU A 322 7.27 14.83 -20.77
C LEU A 322 7.60 14.72 -22.27
N GLN A 323 7.36 15.78 -23.05
CA GLN A 323 7.67 15.78 -24.47
C GLN A 323 9.19 15.65 -24.73
N ARG A 324 10.02 16.33 -23.94
CA ARG A 324 11.49 16.19 -24.04
C ARG A 324 11.97 14.77 -23.77
N LEU A 325 11.34 14.04 -22.84
CA LEU A 325 11.67 12.64 -22.55
C LEU A 325 11.24 11.72 -23.69
N LYS A 326 10.12 12.01 -24.35
CA LYS A 326 9.68 11.26 -25.54
C LYS A 326 10.60 11.47 -26.75
N GLU A 327 11.03 12.70 -26.99
CA GLU A 327 11.82 13.06 -28.18
C GLU A 327 13.30 12.72 -28.03
N ASN A 328 13.82 12.81 -26.81
CA ASN A 328 15.27 12.69 -26.57
C ASN A 328 15.57 11.55 -25.61
N ARG A 329 16.20 10.51 -26.11
CA ARG A 329 16.73 9.43 -25.28
C ARG A 329 17.78 9.96 -24.31
N LEU A 330 17.79 9.40 -23.10
CA LEU A 330 18.87 9.69 -22.15
C LEU A 330 20.21 9.23 -22.74
N THR A 331 21.22 10.09 -22.65
CA THR A 331 22.58 9.68 -22.92
C THR A 331 23.05 8.59 -21.96
N PRO A 332 24.06 7.78 -22.33
CA PRO A 332 24.63 6.77 -21.44
C PRO A 332 25.04 7.32 -20.06
N GLY A 333 25.63 8.54 -20.04
CA GLY A 333 26.03 9.21 -18.80
C GLY A 333 24.82 9.62 -17.92
N GLN A 334 23.75 10.16 -18.53
CA GLN A 334 22.51 10.50 -17.81
C GLN A 334 21.83 9.26 -17.24
N LEU A 335 21.74 8.18 -18.02
CA LEU A 335 21.17 6.92 -17.56
C LEU A 335 21.97 6.33 -16.40
N ALA A 336 23.30 6.29 -16.51
CA ALA A 336 24.17 5.79 -15.45
C ALA A 336 24.01 6.61 -14.15
N THR A 337 23.90 7.93 -14.26
CA THR A 337 23.67 8.81 -13.10
C THR A 337 22.30 8.55 -12.46
N ALA A 338 21.25 8.42 -13.26
CA ALA A 338 19.88 8.14 -12.75
C ALA A 338 19.81 6.78 -12.03
N LYS A 339 20.41 5.75 -12.60
CA LYS A 339 20.51 4.43 -11.95
C LYS A 339 21.28 4.50 -10.65
N LYS A 340 22.45 5.16 -10.63
CA LYS A 340 23.24 5.32 -9.40
C LYS A 340 22.45 6.03 -8.31
N GLN A 341 21.71 7.07 -8.67
CA GLN A 341 20.88 7.82 -7.73
C GLN A 341 19.76 6.95 -7.15
N LEU A 342 18.97 6.27 -8.00
CA LEU A 342 17.90 5.39 -7.57
C LEU A 342 18.43 4.25 -6.69
N LYS A 343 19.57 3.64 -7.06
CA LYS A 343 20.22 2.60 -6.26
C LYS A 343 20.58 3.09 -4.86
N GLY A 344 21.17 4.29 -4.75
CA GLY A 344 21.50 4.88 -3.46
C GLY A 344 20.25 5.12 -2.59
N GLN A 345 19.17 5.62 -3.19
CA GLN A 345 17.89 5.83 -2.51
C GLN A 345 17.26 4.52 -2.04
N MET A 346 17.27 3.48 -2.88
CA MET A 346 16.78 2.15 -2.50
C MET A 346 17.60 1.53 -1.37
N MET A 347 18.93 1.70 -1.38
CA MET A 347 19.79 1.22 -0.29
C MET A 347 19.47 1.96 1.03
N ILE A 348 19.29 3.28 0.99
CA ILE A 348 18.90 4.07 2.17
C ILE A 348 17.52 3.63 2.68
N SER A 349 16.56 3.41 1.78
CA SER A 349 15.21 2.94 2.14
C SER A 349 15.22 1.54 2.76
N ALA A 350 16.15 0.68 2.33
CA ALA A 350 16.28 -0.68 2.86
C ALA A 350 16.82 -0.75 4.31
N GLU A 351 17.34 0.36 4.86
CA GLU A 351 17.67 0.48 6.29
C GLU A 351 16.41 0.57 7.17
N ASN A 352 15.27 0.91 6.59
CA ASN A 352 13.99 0.79 7.28
C ASN A 352 13.47 -0.65 7.16
N HIS A 353 13.76 -1.45 8.18
CA HIS A 353 13.42 -2.87 8.20
C HIS A 353 11.91 -3.15 8.27
N GLU A 354 11.11 -2.21 8.77
CA GLU A 354 9.65 -2.29 8.70
C GLU A 354 9.19 -2.33 7.25
N ASN A 355 9.62 -1.36 6.45
CA ASN A 355 9.29 -1.31 5.02
C ASN A 355 9.77 -2.56 4.27
N VAL A 356 10.96 -3.08 4.60
CA VAL A 356 11.47 -4.32 4.00
C VAL A 356 10.60 -5.52 4.35
N ALA A 357 10.16 -5.65 5.60
CA ALA A 357 9.29 -6.73 6.05
C ALA A 357 7.90 -6.69 5.38
N LEU A 358 7.32 -5.49 5.26
CA LEU A 358 6.03 -5.28 4.60
C LEU A 358 6.11 -5.52 3.09
N ASP A 359 7.16 -5.03 2.43
CA ASP A 359 7.39 -5.28 1.00
C ASP A 359 7.62 -6.77 0.72
N MET A 360 8.38 -7.47 1.57
CA MET A 360 8.54 -8.92 1.49
C MET A 360 7.19 -9.64 1.56
N ALA A 361 6.33 -9.25 2.51
CA ALA A 361 5.01 -9.84 2.67
C ALA A 361 4.13 -9.62 1.43
N LYS A 362 4.09 -8.39 0.91
CA LYS A 362 3.36 -8.04 -0.31
C LYS A 362 3.87 -8.80 -1.53
N ASN A 363 5.18 -8.84 -1.72
CA ASN A 363 5.80 -9.57 -2.83
C ASN A 363 5.45 -11.07 -2.75
N PHE A 364 5.58 -11.68 -1.58
CA PHE A 364 5.25 -13.09 -1.42
C PHE A 364 3.75 -13.38 -1.56
N LEU A 365 2.88 -12.46 -1.16
CA LEU A 365 1.44 -12.58 -1.37
C LEU A 365 1.10 -12.71 -2.86
N HIS A 366 1.66 -11.84 -3.70
CA HIS A 366 1.28 -11.71 -5.11
C HIS A 366 2.13 -12.53 -6.08
N TYR A 367 3.44 -12.68 -5.81
CA TYR A 367 4.36 -13.39 -6.70
C TYR A 367 4.70 -14.81 -6.23
N ASN A 368 4.36 -15.16 -4.98
CA ASN A 368 4.82 -16.37 -4.29
C ASN A 368 6.35 -16.49 -4.25
N GLU A 369 7.04 -15.38 -4.40
CA GLU A 369 8.48 -15.21 -4.30
C GLU A 369 8.79 -13.84 -3.68
N TYR A 370 9.95 -13.71 -3.04
CA TYR A 370 10.45 -12.42 -2.59
C TYR A 370 11.76 -12.12 -3.34
N ARG A 371 11.82 -10.94 -3.92
CA ARG A 371 13.04 -10.39 -4.52
C ARG A 371 13.66 -9.41 -3.55
N SER A 372 14.87 -9.70 -3.16
CA SER A 372 15.60 -8.81 -2.28
C SER A 372 15.89 -7.45 -2.94
N PRO A 373 16.18 -6.41 -2.14
CA PRO A 373 16.62 -5.13 -2.70
C PRO A 373 17.79 -5.29 -3.68
N GLU A 374 18.76 -6.19 -3.39
CA GLU A 374 19.92 -6.44 -4.26
C GLU A 374 19.52 -7.05 -5.61
N GLU A 375 18.53 -7.95 -5.63
CA GLU A 375 18.00 -8.52 -6.88
C GLU A 375 17.26 -7.48 -7.69
N THR A 376 16.47 -6.63 -7.04
CA THR A 376 15.79 -5.50 -7.68
C THR A 376 16.79 -4.51 -8.27
N LEU A 377 17.90 -4.22 -7.57
CA LEU A 377 18.98 -3.37 -8.07
C LEU A 377 19.60 -3.92 -9.35
N LYS A 378 19.79 -5.24 -9.49
CA LYS A 378 20.28 -5.87 -10.72
C LYS A 378 19.30 -5.65 -11.89
N ILE A 379 18.00 -5.71 -11.64
CA ILE A 379 16.99 -5.45 -12.66
C ILE A 379 17.05 -3.98 -13.11
N ILE A 380 17.15 -3.03 -12.17
CA ILE A 380 17.33 -1.60 -12.49
C ILE A 380 18.61 -1.37 -13.31
N ASP A 381 19.70 -2.07 -12.99
CA ASP A 381 20.93 -1.96 -13.78
C ASP A 381 20.77 -2.43 -15.23
N SER A 382 19.87 -3.36 -15.50
CA SER A 382 19.59 -3.84 -16.86
C SER A 382 18.69 -2.92 -17.69
N VAL A 383 17.99 -1.94 -17.09
CA VAL A 383 17.11 -1.02 -17.81
C VAL A 383 17.89 -0.20 -18.83
N THR A 384 17.38 -0.08 -20.06
CA THR A 384 17.99 0.67 -21.15
C THR A 384 17.32 2.01 -21.40
N SER A 385 18.02 2.96 -22.05
CA SER A 385 17.40 4.24 -22.46
C SER A 385 16.23 4.04 -23.42
N GLU A 386 16.24 2.96 -24.18
CA GLU A 386 15.17 2.59 -25.10
C GLU A 386 13.92 2.15 -24.36
N GLN A 387 14.06 1.30 -23.34
CA GLN A 387 12.95 0.91 -22.47
C GLN A 387 12.35 2.12 -21.74
N LEU A 388 13.17 3.07 -21.28
CA LEU A 388 12.68 4.31 -20.68
C LEU A 388 11.88 5.19 -21.65
N GLN A 389 12.18 5.15 -22.95
CA GLN A 389 11.43 5.89 -23.96
C GLN A 389 10.13 5.19 -24.36
N GLN A 390 10.06 3.87 -24.20
CA GLN A 390 8.88 3.06 -24.51
C GLN A 390 7.78 3.19 -23.46
N VAL A 391 8.12 3.46 -22.22
CA VAL A 391 7.17 3.63 -21.11
C VAL A 391 6.67 5.05 -20.98
#